data_d7a29eb023da40f7f26caaaac95c77fc
#
_entry.id   d7a29eb023da40f7f26caaaac95c77fc
#
_cell.length_a   1.000
_cell.length_b   1.000
_cell.length_c   1.000
_cell.angle_alpha   90.00
_cell.angle_beta   90.00
_cell.angle_gamma   90.00
#
_symmetry.space_group_name_H-M   'P 1'
#
loop_
_entity.id
_entity.type
_entity.pdbx_description
1 polymer ?
#
loop_
_entity_poly.entity_id
_entity_poly.type
_entity_poly.pdbx_seq_one_letter_code
_entity_poly.pdbx_strand_id
1 'polypeptide(L)'
;YPPGSTFKPTQALTFLQEEVITTETLYTCAHGYTGARNGKPACHGHASPLNVTYALATSCNSFFCWGLRDMIDSRRRYSSVGEAFEVWKNYLVSMGYGYKLGIDLPGENRGFLPNSEYYNKYHGKRWSSSTVISIAIGQGEVLATPLQICNLAATIANRGYFITPHVVKEVQDTPLDSLYTDKRYTMVERKNYEIVAEGMRNAVIGGTCRGAAITDIEVCGKTGTAENPHGKDHSAFIGFAPYRNPKVAICVYVENGGFGATYGVPIGKLMMEKYLKGEISEENKLLEETMSCL
;
A
#
# COMPACT_ATOMS: atom_id res chain seq x y z
N TYR A 1 0.02 6.71 11.32
CA TYR A 1 0.36 5.30 11.58
C TYR A 1 1.38 4.80 10.58
N PRO A 2 2.25 3.82 10.94
CA PRO A 2 3.02 3.08 9.95
C PRO A 2 2.05 2.34 9.02
N PRO A 3 2.19 2.46 7.68
CA PRO A 3 1.26 1.78 6.76
C PRO A 3 1.48 0.26 6.70
N GLY A 4 2.62 -0.24 7.16
CA GLY A 4 2.98 -1.65 7.06
C GLY A 4 2.92 -2.15 5.61
N SER A 5 2.60 -3.43 5.41
CA SER A 5 2.58 -4.04 4.08
C SER A 5 1.52 -3.48 3.11
N THR A 6 0.59 -2.59 3.55
CA THR A 6 -0.28 -1.85 2.62
C THR A 6 0.51 -0.84 1.78
N PHE A 7 1.75 -0.55 2.16
CA PHE A 7 2.67 0.33 1.44
C PHE A 7 3.39 -0.36 0.26
N LYS A 8 3.44 -1.69 0.22
CA LYS A 8 4.15 -2.43 -0.83
C LYS A 8 3.69 -2.15 -2.27
N PRO A 9 2.41 -1.87 -2.55
CA PRO A 9 2.01 -1.44 -3.88
C PRO A 9 2.71 -0.17 -4.36
N THR A 10 3.00 0.82 -3.48
CA THR A 10 3.78 2.01 -3.86
C THR A 10 5.20 1.65 -4.28
N GLN A 11 5.81 0.70 -3.58
CA GLN A 11 7.15 0.22 -3.88
C GLN A 11 7.18 -0.49 -5.25
N ALA A 12 6.22 -1.41 -5.48
CA ALA A 12 6.12 -2.08 -6.77
C ALA A 12 5.94 -1.09 -7.93
N LEU A 13 5.06 -0.11 -7.77
CA LEU A 13 4.81 0.95 -8.77
C LEU A 13 6.10 1.74 -9.06
N THR A 14 6.81 2.15 -8.02
CA THR A 14 8.06 2.92 -8.14
C THR A 14 9.15 2.10 -8.81
N PHE A 15 9.34 0.83 -8.39
CA PHE A 15 10.39 -0.03 -8.94
C PHE A 15 10.12 -0.41 -10.40
N LEU A 16 8.87 -0.64 -10.78
CA LEU A 16 8.46 -0.88 -12.16
C LEU A 16 8.66 0.36 -13.04
N GLN A 17 8.30 1.54 -12.53
CA GLN A 17 8.42 2.80 -13.26
C GLN A 17 9.88 3.18 -13.50
N GLU A 18 10.74 2.98 -12.51
CA GLU A 18 12.18 3.20 -12.61
C GLU A 18 12.91 2.02 -13.29
N GLU A 19 12.17 1.02 -13.79
CA GLU A 19 12.75 -0.18 -14.41
C GLU A 19 13.82 -0.86 -13.53
N VAL A 20 13.72 -0.71 -12.21
CA VAL A 20 14.54 -1.47 -11.24
C VAL A 20 14.17 -2.94 -11.31
N ILE A 21 12.88 -3.21 -11.52
CA ILE A 21 12.33 -4.53 -11.77
C ILE A 21 11.45 -4.52 -13.02
N THR A 22 11.26 -5.71 -13.59
CA THR A 22 10.25 -6.02 -14.61
C THR A 22 9.33 -7.13 -14.09
N THR A 23 8.33 -7.53 -14.86
CA THR A 23 7.48 -8.70 -14.55
C THR A 23 8.27 -10.01 -14.47
N GLU A 24 9.42 -10.08 -15.16
CA GLU A 24 10.31 -11.25 -15.22
C GLU A 24 11.39 -11.25 -14.13
N THR A 25 11.55 -10.14 -13.41
CA THR A 25 12.53 -10.04 -12.32
C THR A 25 12.15 -10.98 -11.18
N LEU A 26 13.07 -11.86 -10.81
CA LEU A 26 12.90 -12.84 -9.73
C LEU A 26 13.86 -12.53 -8.58
N TYR A 27 13.34 -12.42 -7.38
CA TYR A 27 14.14 -12.40 -6.16
C TYR A 27 13.87 -13.64 -5.31
N THR A 28 14.92 -14.12 -4.65
CA THR A 28 14.82 -15.23 -3.71
C THR A 28 14.39 -14.76 -2.33
N CYS A 29 13.66 -15.62 -1.65
CA CYS A 29 13.29 -15.44 -0.25
C CYS A 29 13.62 -16.71 0.54
N ALA A 30 14.51 -16.58 1.51
CA ALA A 30 14.88 -17.64 2.45
C ALA A 30 14.29 -17.32 3.83
N HIS A 31 12.94 -17.28 3.91
CA HIS A 31 12.16 -16.86 5.08
C HIS A 31 12.44 -15.43 5.57
N GLY A 32 13.02 -14.59 4.72
CA GLY A 32 13.30 -13.18 5.02
C GLY A 32 14.35 -12.57 4.10
N TYR A 33 14.68 -11.31 4.37
CA TYR A 33 15.67 -10.57 3.61
C TYR A 33 17.10 -10.95 4.04
N THR A 34 17.84 -11.59 3.15
CA THR A 34 19.21 -12.06 3.41
C THR A 34 20.29 -10.99 3.22
N GLY A 35 19.93 -9.80 2.74
CA GLY A 35 20.86 -8.68 2.61
C GLY A 35 21.23 -8.01 3.95
N ALA A 36 20.51 -8.31 5.05
CA ALA A 36 20.83 -7.88 6.38
C ALA A 36 21.43 -9.05 7.21
N ARG A 37 22.42 -8.74 8.07
CA ARG A 37 23.13 -9.76 8.89
C ARG A 37 22.21 -10.57 9.81
N ASN A 38 21.06 -10.01 10.21
CA ASN A 38 20.12 -10.63 11.14
C ASN A 38 18.92 -11.31 10.45
N GLY A 39 18.91 -11.39 9.09
CA GLY A 39 17.80 -11.96 8.33
C GLY A 39 16.47 -11.21 8.43
N LYS A 40 16.47 -9.97 8.92
CA LYS A 40 15.27 -9.14 9.06
C LYS A 40 15.17 -8.13 7.89
N PRO A 41 13.94 -7.79 7.42
CA PRO A 41 12.64 -8.32 7.89
C PRO A 41 12.40 -9.79 7.51
N ALA A 42 11.78 -10.56 8.42
CA ALA A 42 11.37 -11.94 8.17
C ALA A 42 10.14 -12.02 7.24
N CYS A 43 9.94 -13.16 6.60
CA CYS A 43 8.78 -13.45 5.76
C CYS A 43 8.01 -14.66 6.29
N HIS A 44 6.71 -14.70 5.98
CA HIS A 44 5.91 -15.92 6.09
C HIS A 44 6.34 -16.93 5.01
N GLY A 45 6.02 -18.21 5.22
CA GLY A 45 6.33 -19.27 4.25
C GLY A 45 5.56 -19.07 2.94
N HIS A 46 6.28 -19.09 1.82
CA HIS A 46 5.75 -19.04 0.45
C HIS A 46 6.80 -19.60 -0.53
N ALA A 47 6.40 -19.92 -1.76
CA ALA A 47 7.33 -20.37 -2.79
C ALA A 47 8.36 -19.30 -3.16
N SER A 48 9.54 -19.73 -3.59
CA SER A 48 10.67 -18.89 -3.97
C SER A 48 11.46 -19.58 -5.12
N PRO A 49 12.01 -18.84 -6.09
CA PRO A 49 11.98 -17.39 -6.23
C PRO A 49 10.59 -16.86 -6.67
N LEU A 50 10.40 -15.54 -6.61
CA LEU A 50 9.11 -14.93 -6.92
C LEU A 50 9.26 -13.61 -7.67
N ASN A 51 8.29 -13.32 -8.53
CA ASN A 51 8.14 -12.05 -9.24
C ASN A 51 7.26 -11.06 -8.47
N VAL A 52 7.06 -9.86 -9.03
CA VAL A 52 6.36 -8.76 -8.38
C VAL A 52 4.89 -9.06 -8.06
N THR A 53 4.15 -9.72 -8.97
CA THR A 53 2.72 -10.03 -8.75
C THR A 53 2.56 -11.07 -7.64
N TYR A 54 3.41 -12.09 -7.62
CA TYR A 54 3.40 -13.10 -6.55
C TYR A 54 3.94 -12.54 -5.23
N ALA A 55 4.92 -11.62 -5.27
CA ALA A 55 5.40 -10.92 -4.08
C ALA A 55 4.33 -10.03 -3.42
N LEU A 56 3.48 -9.39 -4.22
CA LEU A 56 2.31 -8.66 -3.72
C LEU A 56 1.29 -9.61 -3.12
N ALA A 57 0.98 -10.72 -3.80
CA ALA A 57 0.01 -11.72 -3.36
C ALA A 57 0.39 -12.37 -2.02
N THR A 58 1.66 -12.72 -1.85
CA THR A 58 2.19 -13.38 -0.64
C THR A 58 2.74 -12.40 0.39
N SER A 59 2.75 -11.10 0.07
CA SER A 59 3.30 -10.04 0.93
C SER A 59 4.78 -10.25 1.30
N CYS A 60 5.61 -10.74 0.36
CA CYS A 60 7.01 -11.06 0.61
C CYS A 60 7.83 -9.82 1.00
N ASN A 61 8.40 -9.79 2.19
CA ASN A 61 9.26 -8.71 2.66
C ASN A 61 10.61 -8.68 1.91
N SER A 62 11.18 -9.87 1.67
CA SER A 62 12.48 -10.01 0.99
C SER A 62 12.46 -9.36 -0.40
N PHE A 63 11.41 -9.61 -1.20
CA PHE A 63 11.28 -9.03 -2.53
C PHE A 63 11.38 -7.50 -2.51
N PHE A 64 10.60 -6.86 -1.64
CA PHE A 64 10.57 -5.40 -1.57
C PHE A 64 11.83 -4.79 -0.97
N CYS A 65 12.50 -5.51 -0.07
CA CYS A 65 13.83 -5.10 0.44
C CYS A 65 14.89 -5.15 -0.65
N TRP A 66 14.92 -6.20 -1.48
CA TRP A 66 15.83 -6.29 -2.61
C TRP A 66 15.55 -5.21 -3.65
N GLY A 67 14.29 -4.97 -4.02
CA GLY A 67 13.92 -3.90 -4.95
C GLY A 67 14.34 -2.52 -4.43
N LEU A 68 14.09 -2.19 -3.16
CA LEU A 68 14.52 -0.93 -2.57
C LEU A 68 16.05 -0.80 -2.58
N ARG A 69 16.78 -1.85 -2.22
CA ARG A 69 18.24 -1.86 -2.26
C ARG A 69 18.75 -1.61 -3.68
N ASP A 70 18.23 -2.35 -4.66
CA ASP A 70 18.67 -2.24 -6.06
C ASP A 70 18.39 -0.85 -6.63
N MET A 71 17.31 -0.18 -6.19
CA MET A 71 17.03 1.21 -6.53
C MET A 71 18.01 2.17 -5.84
N ILE A 72 18.05 2.16 -4.51
CA ILE A 72 18.77 3.17 -3.70
C ILE A 72 20.29 3.08 -3.86
N ASP A 73 20.84 1.88 -4.00
CA ASP A 73 22.29 1.67 -4.13
C ASP A 73 22.76 1.70 -5.60
N SER A 74 21.88 1.93 -6.58
CA SER A 74 22.22 1.97 -8.00
C SER A 74 23.06 3.22 -8.35
N ARG A 75 24.37 3.02 -8.56
CA ARG A 75 25.27 4.08 -9.05
C ARG A 75 25.28 4.18 -10.60
N ARG A 76 24.55 3.31 -11.28
CA ARG A 76 24.35 3.39 -12.74
C ARG A 76 23.20 4.34 -13.10
N ARG A 77 22.22 4.50 -12.20
CA ARG A 77 21.00 5.31 -12.40
C ARG A 77 21.10 6.68 -11.71
N TYR A 78 21.72 6.73 -10.54
CA TYR A 78 21.76 7.91 -9.68
C TYR A 78 23.18 8.23 -9.23
N SER A 79 23.52 9.51 -9.14
CA SER A 79 24.85 9.97 -8.71
C SER A 79 25.11 9.70 -7.22
N SER A 80 24.06 9.60 -6.43
CA SER A 80 24.14 9.38 -4.97
C SER A 80 22.95 8.63 -4.41
N VAL A 81 23.10 8.10 -3.20
CA VAL A 81 21.99 7.52 -2.39
C VAL A 81 20.91 8.57 -2.16
N GLY A 82 21.29 9.81 -1.86
CA GLY A 82 20.36 10.91 -1.63
C GLY A 82 19.51 11.20 -2.86
N GLU A 83 20.10 11.26 -4.05
CA GLU A 83 19.34 11.45 -5.29
C GLU A 83 18.36 10.31 -5.55
N ALA A 84 18.81 9.06 -5.44
CA ALA A 84 17.94 7.90 -5.59
C ALA A 84 16.74 7.94 -4.63
N PHE A 85 16.99 8.36 -3.39
CA PHE A 85 15.96 8.47 -2.37
C PHE A 85 14.97 9.62 -2.65
N GLU A 86 15.42 10.76 -3.17
CA GLU A 86 14.50 11.84 -3.57
C GLU A 86 13.65 11.44 -4.78
N VAL A 87 14.19 10.70 -5.75
CA VAL A 87 13.42 10.15 -6.86
C VAL A 87 12.33 9.21 -6.33
N TRP A 88 12.69 8.26 -5.47
CA TRP A 88 11.74 7.38 -4.79
C TRP A 88 10.64 8.18 -4.06
N LYS A 89 11.02 9.16 -3.26
CA LYS A 89 10.10 10.01 -2.51
C LYS A 89 9.12 10.77 -3.42
N ASN A 90 9.61 11.30 -4.55
CA ASN A 90 8.77 12.06 -5.49
C ASN A 90 7.64 11.21 -6.07
N TYR A 91 7.88 9.92 -6.35
CA TYR A 91 6.81 9.00 -6.73
C TYR A 91 5.75 8.87 -5.64
N LEU A 92 6.15 8.73 -4.37
CA LEU A 92 5.21 8.62 -3.26
C LEU A 92 4.42 9.92 -3.05
N VAL A 93 5.06 11.07 -3.18
CA VAL A 93 4.37 12.37 -3.16
C VAL A 93 3.33 12.43 -4.26
N SER A 94 3.66 11.99 -5.48
CA SER A 94 2.69 11.96 -6.58
C SER A 94 1.49 11.04 -6.31
N MET A 95 1.63 10.03 -5.44
CA MET A 95 0.56 9.12 -5.01
C MET A 95 -0.22 9.62 -3.77
N GLY A 96 0.11 10.80 -3.23
CA GLY A 96 -0.63 11.42 -2.13
C GLY A 96 0.00 11.27 -0.74
N TYR A 97 1.26 10.84 -0.62
CA TYR A 97 1.93 10.70 0.68
C TYR A 97 2.75 11.95 1.04
N GLY A 98 2.87 12.22 2.34
CA GLY A 98 3.78 13.21 2.89
C GLY A 98 3.28 14.66 2.88
N TYR A 99 2.06 14.91 2.43
CA TYR A 99 1.40 16.22 2.45
C TYR A 99 -0.10 16.09 2.75
N LYS A 100 -0.76 17.21 3.01
CA LYS A 100 -2.22 17.24 3.15
C LYS A 100 -2.86 17.16 1.77
N LEU A 101 -3.78 16.22 1.55
CA LEU A 101 -4.48 16.05 0.28
C LEU A 101 -5.37 17.24 -0.06
N GLY A 102 -5.82 17.97 0.96
CA GLY A 102 -6.71 19.12 0.83
C GLY A 102 -8.18 18.74 0.95
N ILE A 103 -8.50 17.81 1.85
CA ILE A 103 -9.89 17.38 2.10
C ILE A 103 -10.75 18.50 2.65
N ASP A 104 -12.06 18.39 2.49
CA ASP A 104 -13.06 19.35 2.97
C ASP A 104 -13.40 19.21 4.46
N LEU A 105 -12.66 18.41 5.20
CA LEU A 105 -12.79 18.25 6.65
C LEU A 105 -11.63 18.90 7.41
N PRO A 106 -11.88 19.46 8.60
CA PRO A 106 -10.82 20.03 9.42
C PRO A 106 -9.90 18.95 10.02
N GLY A 107 -8.70 19.34 10.43
CA GLY A 107 -7.78 18.47 11.17
C GLY A 107 -7.00 17.47 10.33
N GLU A 108 -6.97 17.62 9.00
CA GLU A 108 -6.17 16.75 8.14
C GLU A 108 -4.69 16.73 8.55
N ASN A 109 -4.13 15.52 8.68
CA ASN A 109 -2.72 15.30 8.97
C ASN A 109 -1.99 14.91 7.68
N ARG A 110 -0.75 15.41 7.52
CA ARG A 110 0.08 15.13 6.34
C ARG A 110 0.81 13.77 6.37
N GLY A 111 0.76 13.05 7.52
CA GLY A 111 1.66 11.93 7.74
C GLY A 111 3.13 12.37 7.84
N PHE A 112 4.05 11.45 7.63
CA PHE A 112 5.48 11.74 7.56
C PHE A 112 6.14 10.91 6.47
N LEU A 113 6.80 11.56 5.53
CA LEU A 113 7.62 10.95 4.51
C LEU A 113 9.02 11.56 4.60
N PRO A 114 10.03 10.78 5.03
CA PRO A 114 11.39 11.30 5.17
C PRO A 114 11.98 11.69 3.82
N ASN A 115 12.96 12.57 3.83
CA ASN A 115 13.76 12.97 2.69
C ASN A 115 15.25 12.67 2.93
N SER A 116 16.09 12.88 1.93
CA SER A 116 17.54 12.64 2.04
C SER A 116 18.21 13.52 3.10
N GLU A 117 17.71 14.75 3.31
CA GLU A 117 18.25 15.66 4.34
C GLU A 117 17.96 15.14 5.75
N TYR A 118 16.79 14.52 5.96
CA TYR A 118 16.46 13.85 7.22
C TYR A 118 17.54 12.82 7.58
N TYR A 119 17.89 11.92 6.64
CA TYR A 119 18.93 10.92 6.89
C TYR A 119 20.33 11.51 6.98
N ASN A 120 20.64 12.53 6.20
CA ASN A 120 21.90 13.24 6.30
C ASN A 120 22.11 13.86 7.70
N LYS A 121 21.04 14.37 8.31
CA LYS A 121 21.06 14.94 9.66
C LYS A 121 21.38 13.90 10.73
N TYR A 122 20.78 12.69 10.62
CA TYR A 122 20.92 11.66 11.67
C TYR A 122 22.06 10.68 11.43
N HIS A 123 22.48 10.46 10.19
CA HIS A 123 23.47 9.46 9.79
C HIS A 123 24.69 10.06 9.05
N GLY A 124 24.74 11.40 8.91
CA GLY A 124 25.72 12.05 8.03
C GLY A 124 25.47 11.63 6.57
N LYS A 125 26.46 11.86 5.70
CA LYS A 125 26.34 11.48 4.27
C LYS A 125 26.68 10.00 3.97
N ARG A 126 26.77 9.14 4.97
CA ARG A 126 27.25 7.74 4.86
C ARG A 126 26.14 6.70 5.01
N TRP A 127 24.88 7.10 4.87
CA TRP A 127 23.77 6.15 4.89
C TRP A 127 23.60 5.45 3.52
N SER A 128 22.92 4.32 3.52
CA SER A 128 22.68 3.46 2.35
C SER A 128 21.27 2.83 2.42
N SER A 129 20.93 1.99 1.47
CA SER A 129 19.69 1.22 1.48
C SER A 129 19.49 0.46 2.79
N SER A 130 20.57 -0.04 3.40
CA SER A 130 20.47 -0.78 4.68
C SER A 130 19.99 0.09 5.85
N THR A 131 20.25 1.39 5.81
CA THR A 131 19.77 2.34 6.83
C THR A 131 18.26 2.52 6.75
N VAL A 132 17.72 2.50 5.53
CA VAL A 132 16.30 2.78 5.24
C VAL A 132 15.50 1.53 4.88
N ILE A 133 16.04 0.33 5.10
CA ILE A 133 15.46 -0.92 4.59
C ILE A 133 14.03 -1.19 5.10
N SER A 134 13.70 -0.75 6.32
CA SER A 134 12.37 -0.89 6.91
C SER A 134 11.27 -0.18 6.10
N ILE A 135 11.63 0.88 5.38
CA ILE A 135 10.70 1.61 4.51
C ILE A 135 10.19 0.73 3.37
N ALA A 136 10.97 -0.25 2.91
CA ALA A 136 10.55 -1.19 1.86
C ALA A 136 9.23 -1.90 2.18
N ILE A 137 8.93 -2.06 3.45
CA ILE A 137 7.74 -2.76 3.96
C ILE A 137 6.76 -1.84 4.71
N GLY A 138 6.93 -0.52 4.56
CA GLY A 138 6.06 0.48 5.20
C GLY A 138 6.22 0.59 6.70
N GLN A 139 7.43 0.32 7.20
CA GLN A 139 7.86 0.52 8.58
C GLN A 139 8.96 1.58 8.65
N GLY A 140 9.56 1.78 9.80
CA GLY A 140 10.56 2.82 10.02
C GLY A 140 9.90 4.19 10.16
N GLU A 141 10.45 5.18 9.45
CA GLU A 141 10.05 6.57 9.62
C GLU A 141 8.79 6.97 8.84
N VAL A 142 8.31 6.11 7.91
CA VAL A 142 7.12 6.44 7.10
C VAL A 142 5.85 6.35 7.93
N LEU A 143 5.11 7.46 7.99
CA LEU A 143 3.79 7.53 8.62
C LEU A 143 2.76 8.03 7.61
N ALA A 144 1.61 7.39 7.58
CA ALA A 144 0.47 7.76 6.72
C ALA A 144 -0.83 7.80 7.51
N THR A 145 -1.77 8.61 7.06
CA THR A 145 -3.14 8.57 7.57
C THR A 145 -3.91 7.42 6.89
N PRO A 146 -4.92 6.83 7.53
CA PRO A 146 -5.79 5.85 6.87
C PRO A 146 -6.38 6.39 5.56
N LEU A 147 -6.64 7.68 5.48
CA LEU A 147 -7.13 8.33 4.27
C LEU A 147 -6.08 8.31 3.13
N GLN A 148 -4.81 8.60 3.42
CA GLN A 148 -3.74 8.50 2.42
C GLN A 148 -3.55 7.05 1.94
N ILE A 149 -3.67 6.10 2.85
CA ILE A 149 -3.60 4.67 2.53
C ILE A 149 -4.81 4.25 1.66
N CYS A 150 -6.03 4.75 1.95
CA CYS A 150 -7.21 4.54 1.13
C CYS A 150 -7.08 5.20 -0.25
N ASN A 151 -6.52 6.42 -0.30
CA ASN A 151 -6.25 7.13 -1.54
C ASN A 151 -5.34 6.33 -2.49
N LEU A 152 -4.36 5.61 -1.95
CA LEU A 152 -3.55 4.68 -2.75
C LEU A 152 -4.41 3.58 -3.40
N ALA A 153 -5.34 2.97 -2.65
CA ALA A 153 -6.24 1.96 -3.20
C ALA A 153 -7.11 2.54 -4.33
N ALA A 154 -7.64 3.76 -4.15
CA ALA A 154 -8.39 4.48 -5.17
C ALA A 154 -7.51 4.81 -6.40
N THR A 155 -6.27 5.23 -6.18
CA THR A 155 -5.30 5.53 -7.25
C THR A 155 -4.98 4.28 -8.09
N ILE A 156 -4.81 3.13 -7.43
CA ILE A 156 -4.57 1.85 -8.13
C ILE A 156 -5.84 1.42 -8.88
N ALA A 157 -7.01 1.54 -8.27
CA ALA A 157 -8.30 1.27 -8.90
C ALA A 157 -8.49 2.10 -10.18
N ASN A 158 -8.15 3.37 -10.14
CA ASN A 158 -8.23 4.31 -11.26
C ASN A 158 -7.07 4.19 -12.26
N ARG A 159 -6.09 3.31 -11.99
CA ARG A 159 -4.93 3.13 -12.88
C ARG A 159 -4.10 4.39 -13.07
N GLY A 160 -3.81 5.12 -11.98
CA GLY A 160 -2.80 6.17 -11.95
C GLY A 160 -3.29 7.58 -11.68
N TYR A 161 -4.53 7.78 -11.24
CA TYR A 161 -4.99 9.08 -10.76
C TYR A 161 -5.88 8.94 -9.53
N PHE A 162 -6.03 10.02 -8.81
CA PHE A 162 -7.06 10.19 -7.78
C PHE A 162 -7.73 11.56 -7.92
N ILE A 163 -8.90 11.68 -7.32
CA ILE A 163 -9.56 12.97 -7.06
C ILE A 163 -9.38 13.22 -5.58
N THR A 164 -9.12 14.46 -5.18
CA THR A 164 -8.97 14.80 -3.75
C THR A 164 -10.17 14.27 -2.97
N PRO A 165 -9.96 13.40 -1.95
CA PRO A 165 -11.06 12.88 -1.15
C PRO A 165 -11.85 14.01 -0.49
N HIS A 166 -13.18 13.91 -0.52
CA HIS A 166 -14.09 14.89 0.05
C HIS A 166 -15.42 14.23 0.39
N VAL A 167 -16.19 14.84 1.29
CA VAL A 167 -17.50 14.35 1.72
C VAL A 167 -18.66 15.14 1.12
N VAL A 168 -18.42 16.39 0.71
CA VAL A 168 -19.45 17.21 0.05
C VAL A 168 -19.63 16.74 -1.38
N LYS A 169 -20.80 16.17 -1.69
CA LYS A 169 -21.12 15.67 -3.03
C LYS A 169 -21.52 16.80 -3.99
N GLU A 170 -22.32 17.72 -3.52
CA GLU A 170 -22.85 18.85 -4.29
C GLU A 170 -23.29 19.99 -3.36
N VAL A 171 -23.27 21.20 -3.87
CA VAL A 171 -23.82 22.40 -3.21
C VAL A 171 -24.83 22.99 -4.17
N GLN A 172 -26.02 23.34 -3.68
CA GLN A 172 -27.09 23.91 -4.50
C GLN A 172 -26.60 25.20 -5.19
N ASP A 173 -26.83 25.29 -6.50
CA ASP A 173 -26.51 26.42 -7.37
C ASP A 173 -25.02 26.86 -7.35
N THR A 174 -24.13 26.00 -6.87
CA THR A 174 -22.69 26.30 -6.80
C THR A 174 -21.88 25.10 -7.28
N PRO A 175 -21.01 25.24 -8.30
CA PRO A 175 -20.11 24.16 -8.69
C PRO A 175 -19.10 23.86 -7.60
N LEU A 176 -18.72 22.59 -7.45
CA LEU A 176 -17.60 22.22 -6.58
C LEU A 176 -16.31 22.83 -7.10
N ASP A 177 -15.39 23.12 -6.18
CA ASP A 177 -14.02 23.54 -6.52
C ASP A 177 -13.34 22.47 -7.37
N SER A 178 -12.52 22.92 -8.33
CA SER A 178 -11.73 22.03 -9.20
C SER A 178 -10.82 21.07 -8.43
N LEU A 179 -10.41 21.44 -7.23
CA LEU A 179 -9.69 20.55 -6.31
C LEU A 179 -10.42 19.23 -6.07
N TYR A 180 -11.77 19.24 -6.06
CA TYR A 180 -12.63 18.08 -5.78
C TYR A 180 -13.21 17.44 -7.02
N THR A 181 -12.90 17.93 -8.21
CA THR A 181 -13.40 17.41 -9.48
C THR A 181 -12.29 16.96 -10.42
N ASP A 182 -11.11 17.59 -10.34
CA ASP A 182 -10.03 17.34 -11.26
C ASP A 182 -9.22 16.09 -10.88
N LYS A 183 -8.81 15.36 -11.91
CA LYS A 183 -7.94 14.19 -11.75
C LYS A 183 -6.51 14.62 -11.47
N ARG A 184 -5.96 14.12 -10.39
CA ARG A 184 -4.55 14.28 -10.02
C ARG A 184 -3.78 13.06 -10.46
N TYR A 185 -3.06 13.18 -11.56
CA TYR A 185 -2.27 12.08 -12.12
C TYR A 185 -0.96 11.90 -11.36
N THR A 186 -0.58 10.65 -11.15
CA THR A 186 0.70 10.29 -10.56
C THR A 186 1.81 10.29 -11.61
N MET A 187 3.05 10.16 -11.15
CA MET A 187 4.23 10.05 -12.03
C MET A 187 4.40 8.64 -12.63
N VAL A 188 3.52 7.70 -12.31
CA VAL A 188 3.64 6.29 -12.72
C VAL A 188 2.70 6.00 -13.88
N GLU A 189 3.21 5.33 -14.90
CA GLU A 189 2.45 4.95 -16.09
C GLU A 189 1.38 3.90 -15.80
N ARG A 190 0.27 3.98 -16.54
CA ARG A 190 -0.88 3.08 -16.41
C ARG A 190 -0.51 1.59 -16.45
N LYS A 191 0.42 1.20 -17.33
CA LYS A 191 0.84 -0.22 -17.48
C LYS A 191 1.32 -0.83 -16.16
N ASN A 192 2.01 -0.03 -15.32
CA ASN A 192 2.54 -0.49 -14.04
C ASN A 192 1.43 -0.67 -13.00
N TYR A 193 0.37 0.13 -13.08
CA TYR A 193 -0.82 -0.05 -12.25
C TYR A 193 -1.58 -1.34 -12.58
N GLU A 194 -1.63 -1.76 -13.85
CA GLU A 194 -2.26 -3.04 -14.22
C GLU A 194 -1.53 -4.23 -13.57
N ILE A 195 -0.19 -4.22 -13.58
CA ILE A 195 0.63 -5.25 -12.93
C ILE A 195 0.36 -5.30 -11.42
N VAL A 196 0.33 -4.13 -10.77
CA VAL A 196 0.10 -4.04 -9.33
C VAL A 196 -1.33 -4.46 -8.96
N ALA A 197 -2.32 -4.05 -9.74
CA ALA A 197 -3.71 -4.44 -9.54
C ALA A 197 -3.90 -5.96 -9.71
N GLU A 198 -3.21 -6.58 -10.67
CA GLU A 198 -3.17 -8.04 -10.82
C GLU A 198 -2.57 -8.71 -9.58
N GLY A 199 -1.44 -8.20 -9.05
CA GLY A 199 -0.84 -8.71 -7.82
C GLY A 199 -1.80 -8.61 -6.61
N MET A 200 -2.56 -7.51 -6.51
CA MET A 200 -3.62 -7.35 -5.49
C MET A 200 -4.81 -8.27 -5.73
N ARG A 201 -5.16 -8.58 -6.98
CA ARG A 201 -6.16 -9.59 -7.31
C ARG A 201 -5.70 -10.98 -6.89
N ASN A 202 -4.46 -11.34 -7.21
CA ASN A 202 -3.84 -12.61 -6.84
C ASN A 202 -3.76 -12.80 -5.31
N ALA A 203 -3.61 -11.71 -4.55
CA ALA A 203 -3.67 -11.77 -3.09
C ALA A 203 -5.03 -12.26 -2.56
N VAL A 204 -6.11 -11.96 -3.26
CA VAL A 204 -7.47 -12.43 -2.92
C VAL A 204 -7.73 -13.83 -3.46
N ILE A 205 -7.22 -14.18 -4.65
CA ILE A 205 -7.43 -15.52 -5.22
C ILE A 205 -6.72 -16.60 -4.38
N GLY A 206 -5.47 -16.41 -4.04
CA GLY A 206 -4.66 -17.44 -3.38
C GLY A 206 -3.62 -16.91 -2.39
N GLY A 207 -3.61 -15.62 -2.09
CA GLY A 207 -2.63 -14.98 -1.23
C GLY A 207 -3.14 -14.63 0.17
N THR A 208 -2.55 -13.57 0.73
CA THR A 208 -2.80 -13.13 2.12
C THR A 208 -4.18 -12.51 2.34
N CYS A 209 -4.90 -12.17 1.27
CA CYS A 209 -6.23 -11.55 1.30
C CYS A 209 -7.37 -12.52 0.94
N ARG A 210 -7.17 -13.85 0.99
CA ARG A 210 -8.22 -14.83 0.61
C ARG A 210 -9.55 -14.61 1.30
N GLY A 211 -9.52 -14.16 2.55
CA GLY A 211 -10.74 -13.85 3.31
C GLY A 211 -11.54 -12.65 2.76
N ALA A 212 -10.99 -11.86 1.83
CA ALA A 212 -11.70 -10.76 1.18
C ALA A 212 -12.50 -11.19 -0.06
N ALA A 213 -12.48 -12.47 -0.43
CA ALA A 213 -13.25 -12.96 -1.57
C ALA A 213 -14.75 -12.75 -1.35
N ILE A 214 -15.43 -12.21 -2.35
CA ILE A 214 -16.89 -12.02 -2.40
C ILE A 214 -17.40 -12.76 -3.63
N THR A 215 -18.43 -13.58 -3.46
CA THR A 215 -19.05 -14.31 -4.56
C THR A 215 -19.53 -13.34 -5.64
N ASP A 216 -19.19 -13.61 -6.90
CA ASP A 216 -19.53 -12.83 -8.10
C ASP A 216 -18.87 -11.44 -8.20
N ILE A 217 -17.92 -11.10 -7.30
CA ILE A 217 -17.20 -9.82 -7.32
C ILE A 217 -15.70 -10.07 -7.32
N GLU A 218 -15.00 -9.51 -8.32
CA GLU A 218 -13.53 -9.56 -8.39
C GLU A 218 -12.93 -8.51 -7.44
N VAL A 219 -12.62 -8.92 -6.22
CA VAL A 219 -11.97 -8.05 -5.22
C VAL A 219 -10.45 -8.05 -5.40
N CYS A 220 -9.83 -6.88 -5.30
CA CYS A 220 -8.39 -6.68 -5.20
C CYS A 220 -8.04 -6.21 -3.79
N GLY A 221 -6.98 -6.74 -3.18
CA GLY A 221 -6.65 -6.36 -1.82
C GLY A 221 -5.18 -6.51 -1.45
N LYS A 222 -4.80 -5.85 -0.37
CA LYS A 222 -3.50 -5.99 0.26
C LYS A 222 -3.64 -5.91 1.77
N THR A 223 -3.18 -6.94 2.46
CA THR A 223 -3.08 -6.93 3.93
C THR A 223 -1.90 -6.09 4.39
N GLY A 224 -2.05 -5.48 5.56
CA GLY A 224 -0.98 -4.87 6.32
C GLY A 224 -0.99 -5.37 7.76
N THR A 225 0.20 -5.51 8.31
CA THR A 225 0.43 -5.66 9.74
C THR A 225 1.49 -4.62 10.07
N ALA A 226 1.12 -3.63 10.86
CA ALA A 226 2.05 -2.59 11.28
C ALA A 226 2.53 -2.88 12.69
N GLU A 227 3.85 -3.05 12.85
CA GLU A 227 4.45 -3.32 14.16
C GLU A 227 4.14 -2.18 15.13
N ASN A 228 3.75 -2.55 16.34
CA ASN A 228 3.48 -1.62 17.44
C ASN A 228 4.34 -1.98 18.66
N PRO A 229 5.39 -1.20 18.97
CA PRO A 229 6.28 -1.49 20.10
C PRO A 229 5.59 -1.35 21.46
N HIS A 230 4.39 -0.78 21.51
CA HIS A 230 3.66 -0.50 22.76
C HIS A 230 2.42 -1.39 22.97
N GLY A 231 2.18 -2.38 22.08
CA GLY A 231 1.01 -3.24 22.16
C GLY A 231 1.01 -4.33 21.10
N LYS A 232 -0.18 -4.84 20.78
CA LYS A 232 -0.33 -5.73 19.62
C LYS A 232 -0.15 -4.92 18.34
N ASP A 233 0.32 -5.56 17.28
CA ASP A 233 0.40 -4.97 15.95
C ASP A 233 -0.96 -4.42 15.48
N HIS A 234 -0.93 -3.47 14.58
CA HIS A 234 -2.14 -2.93 13.98
C HIS A 234 -2.55 -3.77 12.76
N SER A 235 -3.82 -4.14 12.72
CA SER A 235 -4.41 -4.86 11.59
C SER A 235 -4.84 -3.88 10.51
N ALA A 236 -4.31 -4.01 9.29
CA ALA A 236 -4.64 -3.15 8.19
C ALA A 236 -5.00 -3.92 6.92
N PHE A 237 -5.90 -3.35 6.14
CA PHE A 237 -6.30 -3.85 4.82
C PHE A 237 -6.62 -2.68 3.90
N ILE A 238 -6.17 -2.75 2.66
CA ILE A 238 -6.66 -1.91 1.57
C ILE A 238 -7.23 -2.79 0.47
N GLY A 239 -8.28 -2.31 -0.18
CA GLY A 239 -8.86 -3.02 -1.30
C GLY A 239 -9.70 -2.13 -2.19
N PHE A 240 -10.03 -2.65 -3.34
CA PHE A 240 -11.01 -2.06 -4.23
C PHE A 240 -11.75 -3.15 -5.00
N ALA A 241 -12.94 -2.84 -5.46
CA ALA A 241 -13.78 -3.76 -6.21
C ALA A 241 -14.79 -3.01 -7.10
N PRO A 242 -15.24 -3.63 -8.21
CA PRO A 242 -14.65 -4.77 -8.92
C PRO A 242 -13.29 -4.47 -9.57
N TYR A 243 -12.51 -5.50 -9.92
CA TYR A 243 -11.17 -5.35 -10.50
C TYR A 243 -11.15 -4.53 -11.80
N ARG A 244 -12.08 -4.82 -12.73
CA ARG A 244 -12.10 -4.22 -14.08
C ARG A 244 -12.84 -2.88 -14.16
N ASN A 245 -13.88 -2.70 -13.36
CA ASN A 245 -14.68 -1.48 -13.31
C ASN A 245 -14.91 -1.08 -11.84
N PRO A 246 -13.89 -0.58 -11.16
CA PRO A 246 -13.94 -0.27 -9.74
C PRO A 246 -15.05 0.71 -9.38
N LYS A 247 -15.76 0.41 -8.29
CA LYS A 247 -16.85 1.22 -7.75
C LYS A 247 -16.57 1.70 -6.33
N VAL A 248 -15.69 0.99 -5.61
CA VAL A 248 -15.34 1.29 -4.24
C VAL A 248 -13.86 1.00 -3.99
N ALA A 249 -13.23 1.85 -3.22
CA ALA A 249 -11.94 1.62 -2.61
C ALA A 249 -12.07 1.79 -1.10
N ILE A 250 -11.34 0.96 -0.33
CA ILE A 250 -11.44 0.95 1.12
C ILE A 250 -10.07 0.83 1.77
N CYS A 251 -9.94 1.45 2.93
CA CYS A 251 -8.91 1.16 3.91
C CYS A 251 -9.56 0.83 5.25
N VAL A 252 -9.17 -0.28 5.83
CA VAL A 252 -9.51 -0.64 7.21
C VAL A 252 -8.23 -0.64 8.01
N TYR A 253 -8.24 0.07 9.13
CA TYR A 253 -7.11 0.14 10.07
C TYR A 253 -7.64 -0.06 11.47
N VAL A 254 -7.22 -1.17 12.13
CA VAL A 254 -7.66 -1.52 13.48
C VAL A 254 -6.44 -1.51 14.40
N GLU A 255 -6.42 -0.55 15.31
CA GLU A 255 -5.33 -0.43 16.28
C GLU A 255 -5.31 -1.64 17.20
N ASN A 256 -4.11 -2.18 17.43
CA ASN A 256 -3.88 -3.35 18.28
C ASN A 256 -4.65 -4.62 17.83
N GLY A 257 -5.10 -4.66 16.57
CA GLY A 257 -5.88 -5.76 15.99
C GLY A 257 -5.04 -6.97 15.55
N GLY A 258 -3.71 -6.92 15.65
CA GLY A 258 -2.85 -8.01 15.23
C GLY A 258 -2.69 -8.10 13.71
N PHE A 259 -2.84 -9.30 13.15
CA PHE A 259 -2.65 -9.49 11.71
C PHE A 259 -3.76 -8.85 10.86
N GLY A 260 -3.39 -8.33 9.68
CA GLY A 260 -4.34 -7.75 8.73
C GLY A 260 -5.47 -8.67 8.32
N ALA A 261 -5.21 -9.99 8.27
CA ALA A 261 -6.21 -11.00 7.98
C ALA A 261 -7.24 -11.21 9.10
N THR A 262 -6.96 -10.78 10.34
CA THR A 262 -7.82 -11.02 11.51
C THR A 262 -9.04 -10.10 11.53
N TYR A 263 -8.84 -8.80 11.32
CA TYR A 263 -9.90 -7.79 11.37
C TYR A 263 -10.00 -6.97 10.08
N GLY A 264 -8.87 -6.51 9.56
CA GLY A 264 -8.86 -5.64 8.38
C GLY A 264 -9.54 -6.26 7.17
N VAL A 265 -9.21 -7.51 6.87
CA VAL A 265 -9.76 -8.25 5.72
C VAL A 265 -11.26 -8.53 5.87
N PRO A 266 -11.77 -9.14 6.97
CA PRO A 266 -13.19 -9.42 7.10
C PRO A 266 -14.05 -8.16 7.16
N ILE A 267 -13.64 -7.12 7.87
CA ILE A 267 -14.36 -5.85 7.90
C ILE A 267 -14.40 -5.23 6.48
N GLY A 268 -13.26 -5.20 5.78
CA GLY A 268 -13.19 -4.68 4.42
C GLY A 268 -14.06 -5.46 3.44
N LYS A 269 -14.11 -6.80 3.56
CA LYS A 269 -15.02 -7.65 2.79
C LYS A 269 -16.48 -7.25 2.99
N LEU A 270 -16.93 -7.22 4.25
CA LEU A 270 -18.32 -6.90 4.59
C LEU A 270 -18.73 -5.51 4.10
N MET A 271 -17.87 -4.50 4.29
CA MET A 271 -18.16 -3.14 3.83
C MET A 271 -18.26 -3.05 2.31
N MET A 272 -17.34 -3.69 1.57
CA MET A 272 -17.39 -3.72 0.10
C MET A 272 -18.63 -4.49 -0.40
N GLU A 273 -18.95 -5.62 0.21
CA GLU A 273 -20.15 -6.40 -0.16
C GLU A 273 -21.43 -5.59 0.08
N LYS A 274 -21.58 -5.00 1.26
CA LYS A 274 -22.72 -4.13 1.59
C LYS A 274 -22.88 -2.98 0.61
N TYR A 275 -21.76 -2.33 0.25
CA TYR A 275 -21.79 -1.22 -0.72
C TYR A 275 -22.19 -1.66 -2.12
N LEU A 276 -21.66 -2.81 -2.59
CA LEU A 276 -21.84 -3.27 -3.97
C LEU A 276 -23.14 -4.04 -4.22
N LYS A 277 -23.62 -4.79 -3.22
CA LYS A 277 -24.85 -5.60 -3.31
C LYS A 277 -26.05 -4.95 -2.61
N GLY A 278 -25.83 -3.92 -1.77
CA GLY A 278 -26.86 -3.31 -0.96
C GLY A 278 -27.13 -4.02 0.38
N GLU A 279 -26.72 -5.28 0.49
CA GLU A 279 -26.90 -6.12 1.68
C GLU A 279 -25.72 -7.09 1.86
N ILE A 280 -25.60 -7.68 3.03
CA ILE A 280 -24.67 -8.78 3.30
C ILE A 280 -25.36 -10.10 2.93
N SER A 281 -24.71 -10.91 2.11
CA SER A 281 -25.21 -12.22 1.70
C SER A 281 -25.30 -13.19 2.88
N GLU A 282 -26.22 -14.15 2.81
CA GLU A 282 -26.44 -15.16 3.88
C GLU A 282 -25.15 -15.89 4.25
N GLU A 283 -24.29 -16.20 3.28
CA GLU A 283 -22.99 -16.85 3.53
C GLU A 283 -22.05 -16.05 4.43
N ASN A 284 -22.25 -14.72 4.53
CA ASN A 284 -21.41 -13.81 5.31
C ASN A 284 -22.11 -13.26 6.56
N LYS A 285 -23.35 -13.67 6.88
CA LYS A 285 -24.08 -13.22 8.08
C LYS A 285 -23.37 -13.56 9.39
N LEU A 286 -22.86 -14.78 9.53
CA LEU A 286 -22.09 -15.18 10.71
C LEU A 286 -20.81 -14.33 10.87
N LEU A 287 -20.17 -13.98 9.75
CA LEU A 287 -18.99 -13.08 9.76
C LEU A 287 -19.40 -11.67 10.20
N GLU A 288 -20.53 -11.15 9.71
CA GLU A 288 -21.10 -9.85 10.12
C GLU A 288 -21.37 -9.81 11.62
N GLU A 289 -22.03 -10.81 12.17
CA GLU A 289 -22.27 -10.94 13.61
C GLU A 289 -20.98 -10.96 14.41
N THR A 290 -20.00 -11.76 13.98
CA THR A 290 -18.70 -11.87 14.65
C THR A 290 -17.96 -10.53 14.67
N MET A 291 -17.96 -9.79 13.56
CA MET A 291 -17.26 -8.50 13.47
C MET A 291 -18.02 -7.35 14.14
N SER A 292 -19.31 -7.49 14.37
CA SER A 292 -20.16 -6.47 15.05
C SER A 292 -20.16 -6.60 16.59
N CYS A 293 -19.70 -7.72 17.11
CA CYS A 293 -19.63 -8.00 18.56
C CYS A 293 -18.24 -7.74 19.18
N LEU A 294 -17.35 -7.05 18.48
CA LEU A 294 -15.96 -6.77 18.91
C LEU A 294 -15.84 -5.52 19.78
#